data_b8fea568461aa0a1e694c3361003da17
#
_entry.id   b8fea568461aa0a1e694c3361003da17
#
_cell.length_a   1.000
_cell.length_b   1.000
_cell.length_c   1.000
_cell.angle_alpha   90.00
_cell.angle_beta   90.00
_cell.angle_gamma   90.00
#
_symmetry.space_group_name_H-M   'P 1'
#
loop_
_entity.id
_entity.type
_entity.pdbx_description
1 polymer ?
#
loop_
_entity_poly.entity_id
_entity_poly.type
_entity_poly.pdbx_seq_one_letter_code
_entity_poly.pdbx_strand_id
1 'polypeptide(L)'
;MNNYINNIEELKNNKYNLRAIEKLNIYKIKNSVYSIKLNKENLITVLYNNKPLTSIYAPIEEAKKLINQNIKDNSSRIGIFLSIASFYHIDYFLSLNKNSKAIIIEKDIEIAKLIFENIKSENLKRVIILLNEKIEDIISFFDFYIAEEDIKKIICIMHIRASNINAENKNYYDNVNFLLMNKIKEKLMSLTSNYYFAPIWARNIIYNLAFNKGYSIKTYKNILNKKTPLLLISAGASIDNYIEKIKELSKTHFILVLSHAFNTLIKNNIKPDAIVSTDGGFYSCLHIIDAIKENIPIFTTHSAYSFPLTNINKKRIFYFSHNESFEKIIYSNKNSDNNIYFPMEGSVIMPTLRIANFLNPKYILLAGCDFCHLNNKSHSKYSNAIALDFLSSYKLKTFENLKYKRLNDNQNIECYDNILRKSSSSLISYKMHFETLANKIIKEIEIFNLTKESAKIKNVKIFNNINSNNTNEKNININDYIEENINEKEFINKLEYFIKNIDNEIDENFANMISPYHFSELKENKISKREFKEYINKWHNEIKIILNKF
;
A
#
# COMPACT_ATOMS: atom_id res chain seq x y z
N MET A 1 6.46 -29.19 -35.60
CA MET A 1 5.10 -29.37 -35.06
C MET A 1 5.07 -30.01 -33.69
N ASN A 2 5.86 -31.07 -33.41
CA ASN A 2 5.88 -31.73 -32.10
C ASN A 2 6.31 -30.82 -30.92
N ASN A 3 7.32 -29.95 -31.10
CA ASN A 3 7.78 -29.10 -30.01
C ASN A 3 6.71 -28.09 -29.56
N TYR A 4 6.00 -27.46 -30.48
CA TYR A 4 4.95 -26.50 -30.13
C TYR A 4 3.84 -27.15 -29.28
N ILE A 5 3.32 -28.30 -29.72
CA ILE A 5 2.27 -29.01 -28.99
C ILE A 5 2.72 -29.36 -27.56
N ASN A 6 3.91 -29.94 -27.43
CA ASN A 6 4.46 -30.31 -26.13
C ASN A 6 4.66 -29.09 -25.23
N ASN A 7 5.20 -27.99 -25.77
CA ASN A 7 5.42 -26.77 -25.01
C ASN A 7 4.11 -26.12 -24.55
N ILE A 8 3.08 -26.14 -25.38
CA ILE A 8 1.74 -25.64 -25.01
C ILE A 8 1.10 -26.52 -23.93
N GLU A 9 1.27 -27.85 -23.98
CA GLU A 9 0.79 -28.74 -22.91
C GLU A 9 1.48 -28.47 -21.58
N GLU A 10 2.81 -28.29 -21.59
CA GLU A 10 3.54 -27.90 -20.39
C GLU A 10 3.10 -26.55 -19.83
N LEU A 11 2.86 -25.54 -20.67
CA LEU A 11 2.36 -24.23 -20.25
C LEU A 11 0.94 -24.30 -19.65
N LYS A 12 0.07 -25.23 -20.11
CA LYS A 12 -1.29 -25.43 -19.58
C LYS A 12 -1.30 -25.87 -18.12
N ASN A 13 -0.24 -26.46 -17.61
CA ASN A 13 -0.12 -26.83 -16.20
C ASN A 13 -0.24 -25.59 -15.26
N ASN A 14 -0.07 -24.40 -15.81
CA ASN A 14 -0.26 -23.16 -15.06
C ASN A 14 -1.48 -22.39 -15.58
N LYS A 15 -2.55 -22.29 -14.76
CA LYS A 15 -3.81 -21.63 -15.12
C LYS A 15 -3.66 -20.18 -15.60
N TYR A 16 -2.60 -19.49 -15.21
CA TYR A 16 -2.33 -18.10 -15.61
C TYR A 16 -1.88 -17.98 -17.07
N ASN A 17 -1.52 -19.08 -17.72
CA ASN A 17 -1.10 -19.08 -19.13
C ASN A 17 -2.25 -19.21 -20.12
N LEU A 18 -3.48 -19.49 -19.70
CA LEU A 18 -4.60 -19.79 -20.60
C LEU A 18 -4.83 -18.70 -21.65
N ARG A 19 -4.80 -17.41 -21.22
CA ARG A 19 -4.98 -16.26 -22.12
C ARG A 19 -3.83 -16.12 -23.13
N ALA A 20 -2.60 -16.39 -22.69
CA ALA A 20 -1.45 -16.39 -23.60
C ALA A 20 -1.52 -17.52 -24.62
N ILE A 21 -1.94 -18.71 -24.20
CA ILE A 21 -2.12 -19.88 -25.06
C ILE A 21 -3.21 -19.64 -26.10
N GLU A 22 -4.32 -19.02 -25.73
CA GLU A 22 -5.36 -18.59 -26.69
C GLU A 22 -4.79 -17.68 -27.77
N LYS A 23 -4.04 -16.63 -27.37
CA LYS A 23 -3.40 -15.70 -28.31
C LYS A 23 -2.42 -16.39 -29.23
N LEU A 24 -1.59 -17.32 -28.72
CA LEU A 24 -0.66 -18.11 -29.51
C LEU A 24 -1.35 -19.01 -30.53
N ASN A 25 -2.47 -19.64 -30.19
CA ASN A 25 -3.21 -20.54 -31.06
C ASN A 25 -3.94 -19.80 -32.18
N ILE A 26 -4.50 -18.62 -31.89
CA ILE A 26 -5.23 -17.82 -32.88
C ILE A 26 -4.29 -17.08 -33.83
N TYR A 27 -3.09 -16.73 -33.37
CA TYR A 27 -2.14 -15.93 -34.16
C TYR A 27 -1.63 -16.71 -35.38
N LYS A 28 -1.78 -16.13 -36.55
CA LYS A 28 -1.23 -16.66 -37.83
C LYS A 28 -0.11 -15.74 -38.31
N ILE A 29 1.08 -16.30 -38.46
CA ILE A 29 2.22 -15.58 -39.02
C ILE A 29 1.89 -15.26 -40.49
N LYS A 30 1.90 -13.98 -40.82
CA LYS A 30 1.73 -13.53 -42.21
C LYS A 30 3.01 -12.85 -42.66
N ASN A 31 3.45 -11.94 -42.98
CA ASN A 31 4.73 -11.37 -43.39
C ASN A 31 5.65 -11.18 -42.19
N SER A 32 6.41 -12.21 -41.82
CA SER A 32 7.26 -12.15 -40.61
C SER A 32 8.45 -11.22 -40.81
N VAL A 33 8.64 -10.35 -39.81
CA VAL A 33 9.87 -9.57 -39.66
C VAL A 33 10.92 -10.33 -38.83
N TYR A 34 10.52 -11.49 -38.28
CA TYR A 34 11.38 -12.38 -37.53
C TYR A 34 11.83 -13.57 -38.38
N SER A 35 13.03 -14.01 -38.12
CA SER A 35 13.58 -15.24 -38.69
C SER A 35 14.44 -15.96 -37.65
N ILE A 36 14.70 -17.24 -37.89
CA ILE A 36 15.54 -18.06 -37.01
C ILE A 36 16.85 -18.35 -37.72
N LYS A 37 17.95 -18.26 -36.99
CA LYS A 37 19.28 -18.71 -37.41
C LYS A 37 19.80 -19.74 -36.43
N LEU A 38 20.33 -20.83 -36.97
CA LEU A 38 21.03 -21.85 -36.20
C LEU A 38 22.54 -21.57 -36.22
N ASN A 39 23.20 -21.79 -35.10
CA ASN A 39 24.66 -21.80 -35.00
C ASN A 39 25.23 -23.20 -35.32
N LYS A 40 26.53 -23.35 -35.21
CA LYS A 40 27.23 -24.66 -35.44
C LYS A 40 26.79 -25.76 -34.46
N GLU A 41 26.23 -25.39 -33.31
CA GLU A 41 25.75 -26.30 -32.26
C GLU A 41 24.24 -26.53 -32.33
N ASN A 42 23.60 -26.14 -33.45
CA ASN A 42 22.14 -26.16 -33.64
C ASN A 42 21.33 -25.34 -32.61
N LEU A 43 21.97 -24.35 -31.97
CA LEU A 43 21.28 -23.42 -31.09
C LEU A 43 20.59 -22.34 -31.92
N ILE A 44 19.34 -22.01 -31.52
CA ILE A 44 18.53 -21.02 -32.23
C ILE A 44 18.89 -19.59 -31.78
N THR A 45 18.90 -18.67 -32.75
CA THR A 45 18.90 -17.23 -32.47
C THR A 45 17.81 -16.59 -33.28
N VAL A 46 16.96 -15.82 -32.62
CA VAL A 46 15.93 -15.03 -33.31
C VAL A 46 16.56 -13.76 -33.86
N LEU A 47 16.23 -13.47 -35.11
CA LEU A 47 16.62 -12.25 -35.82
C LEU A 47 15.37 -11.40 -36.04
N TYR A 48 15.49 -10.10 -35.86
CA TYR A 48 14.50 -9.07 -36.25
C TYR A 48 15.07 -8.23 -37.38
N ASN A 49 14.46 -8.22 -38.54
CA ASN A 49 14.99 -7.56 -39.73
C ASN A 49 16.49 -7.87 -39.96
N ASN A 50 16.86 -9.14 -39.91
CA ASN A 50 18.23 -9.66 -40.01
C ASN A 50 19.20 -9.25 -38.85
N LYS A 51 18.73 -8.55 -37.82
CA LYS A 51 19.53 -8.21 -36.62
C LYS A 51 19.28 -9.23 -35.52
N PRO A 52 20.33 -9.84 -34.94
CA PRO A 52 20.15 -10.88 -33.93
C PRO A 52 19.74 -10.31 -32.58
N LEU A 53 18.74 -10.93 -31.95
CA LEU A 53 18.26 -10.55 -30.60
C LEU A 53 19.15 -11.12 -29.48
N THR A 54 19.90 -12.20 -29.78
CA THR A 54 20.91 -12.79 -28.89
C THR A 54 22.16 -13.08 -29.70
N SER A 55 23.26 -13.44 -29.06
CA SER A 55 24.49 -13.83 -29.76
C SER A 55 24.23 -14.99 -30.70
N ILE A 56 24.67 -14.87 -31.98
CA ILE A 56 24.60 -15.96 -32.93
C ILE A 56 25.63 -17.06 -32.61
N TYR A 57 26.79 -16.67 -32.07
CA TYR A 57 27.90 -17.58 -31.82
C TYR A 57 27.82 -18.30 -30.49
N ALA A 58 27.46 -17.59 -29.41
CA ALA A 58 27.46 -18.11 -28.05
C ALA A 58 26.21 -17.63 -27.28
N PRO A 59 24.98 -18.02 -27.65
CA PRO A 59 23.75 -17.53 -27.03
C PRO A 59 23.60 -17.98 -25.58
N ILE A 60 24.09 -19.18 -25.23
CA ILE A 60 24.05 -19.70 -23.85
C ILE A 60 25.00 -18.92 -22.94
N GLU A 61 26.22 -18.61 -23.40
CA GLU A 61 27.17 -17.83 -22.60
C GLU A 61 26.70 -16.38 -22.40
N GLU A 62 26.07 -15.77 -23.40
CA GLU A 62 25.41 -14.48 -23.22
C GLU A 62 24.31 -14.55 -22.17
N ALA A 63 23.48 -15.59 -22.20
CA ALA A 63 22.42 -15.82 -21.22
C ALA A 63 22.98 -16.01 -19.79
N LYS A 64 24.02 -16.84 -19.62
CA LYS A 64 24.71 -17.02 -18.34
C LYS A 64 25.27 -15.70 -17.81
N LYS A 65 25.94 -14.91 -18.66
CA LYS A 65 26.48 -13.61 -18.29
C LYS A 65 25.39 -12.66 -17.80
N LEU A 66 24.28 -12.59 -18.53
CA LEU A 66 23.13 -11.74 -18.18
C LEU A 66 22.55 -12.13 -16.81
N ILE A 67 22.35 -13.42 -16.57
CA ILE A 67 21.78 -13.90 -15.33
C ILE A 67 22.77 -13.71 -14.16
N ASN A 68 24.04 -14.07 -14.32
CA ASN A 68 25.06 -14.00 -13.26
C ASN A 68 25.39 -12.55 -12.86
N GLN A 69 25.14 -11.56 -13.71
CA GLN A 69 25.23 -10.15 -13.34
C GLN A 69 24.12 -9.73 -12.36
N ASN A 70 22.98 -10.40 -12.37
CA ASN A 70 21.82 -10.09 -11.55
C ASN A 70 21.67 -11.00 -10.33
N ILE A 71 22.32 -12.19 -10.32
CA ILE A 71 22.16 -13.21 -9.29
C ILE A 71 23.56 -13.59 -8.76
N LYS A 72 23.72 -13.50 -7.44
CA LYS A 72 24.99 -13.82 -6.76
C LYS A 72 24.99 -15.18 -6.07
N ASP A 73 23.81 -15.79 -5.90
CA ASP A 73 23.62 -17.08 -5.23
C ASP A 73 22.53 -17.92 -5.91
N ASN A 74 22.45 -19.19 -5.57
CA ASN A 74 21.47 -20.13 -6.15
C ASN A 74 20.19 -20.27 -5.31
N SER A 75 19.80 -19.26 -4.54
CA SER A 75 18.55 -19.28 -3.77
C SER A 75 17.33 -19.28 -4.70
N SER A 76 16.22 -19.81 -4.20
CA SER A 76 14.94 -19.78 -4.91
C SER A 76 14.47 -18.35 -5.17
N ARG A 77 14.09 -18.04 -6.41
CA ARG A 77 13.74 -16.68 -6.84
C ARG A 77 12.55 -16.65 -7.80
N ILE A 78 11.95 -15.46 -7.92
CA ILE A 78 10.95 -15.17 -8.95
C ILE A 78 11.59 -14.20 -9.94
N GLY A 79 11.91 -14.71 -11.13
CA GLY A 79 12.46 -13.90 -12.22
C GLY A 79 11.33 -13.26 -13.04
N ILE A 80 11.36 -11.93 -13.19
CA ILE A 80 10.50 -11.21 -14.13
C ILE A 80 11.35 -10.85 -15.34
N PHE A 81 11.00 -11.40 -16.50
CA PHE A 81 11.76 -11.24 -17.74
C PHE A 81 11.03 -10.31 -18.68
N LEU A 82 11.68 -9.21 -19.03
CA LEU A 82 11.19 -8.26 -20.03
C LEU A 82 11.72 -8.66 -21.40
N SER A 83 10.90 -9.39 -22.14
CA SER A 83 11.10 -10.11 -23.38
C SER A 83 11.58 -11.57 -23.25
N ILE A 84 11.03 -12.41 -24.12
CA ILE A 84 11.37 -13.83 -24.24
C ILE A 84 12.73 -14.04 -24.96
N ALA A 85 13.13 -13.09 -25.83
CA ALA A 85 14.32 -13.18 -26.70
C ALA A 85 14.45 -14.58 -27.36
N SER A 86 15.59 -15.30 -27.12
CA SER A 86 15.77 -16.69 -27.58
C SER A 86 15.58 -17.72 -26.46
N PHE A 87 14.99 -17.34 -25.33
CA PHE A 87 14.63 -18.15 -24.17
C PHE A 87 15.81 -18.63 -23.29
N TYR A 88 17.05 -18.71 -23.76
CA TYR A 88 18.18 -19.30 -23.02
C TYR A 88 18.42 -18.68 -21.65
N HIS A 89 18.24 -17.37 -21.49
CA HIS A 89 18.41 -16.70 -20.20
C HIS A 89 17.34 -17.11 -19.18
N ILE A 90 16.12 -17.39 -19.63
CA ILE A 90 15.02 -17.88 -18.80
C ILE A 90 15.29 -19.33 -18.38
N ASP A 91 15.68 -20.16 -19.34
CA ASP A 91 15.98 -21.57 -19.08
C ASP A 91 17.18 -21.74 -18.15
N TYR A 92 18.26 -20.98 -18.36
CA TYR A 92 19.41 -20.96 -17.46
C TYR A 92 19.03 -20.49 -16.06
N PHE A 93 18.25 -19.42 -15.92
CA PHE A 93 17.75 -18.96 -14.62
C PHE A 93 16.98 -20.08 -13.89
N LEU A 94 16.09 -20.76 -14.56
CA LEU A 94 15.28 -21.83 -13.98
C LEU A 94 16.12 -23.08 -13.65
N SER A 95 17.26 -23.31 -14.33
CA SER A 95 18.18 -24.39 -14.03
C SER A 95 18.98 -24.19 -12.74
N LEU A 96 19.18 -22.94 -12.29
CA LEU A 96 19.94 -22.63 -11.08
C LEU A 96 19.26 -23.13 -9.81
N ASN A 97 17.93 -23.13 -9.78
CA ASN A 97 17.18 -23.64 -8.64
C ASN A 97 15.80 -24.18 -9.06
N LYS A 98 15.48 -25.41 -8.67
CA LYS A 98 14.23 -26.10 -9.03
C LYS A 98 12.96 -25.44 -8.50
N ASN A 99 13.07 -24.63 -7.46
CA ASN A 99 11.95 -23.90 -6.85
C ASN A 99 11.77 -22.48 -7.43
N SER A 100 12.67 -22.03 -8.30
CA SER A 100 12.55 -20.75 -8.97
C SER A 100 11.41 -20.77 -10.00
N LYS A 101 10.76 -19.62 -10.17
CA LYS A 101 9.68 -19.40 -11.14
C LYS A 101 10.02 -18.23 -12.06
N ALA A 102 9.54 -18.26 -13.29
CA ALA A 102 9.74 -17.18 -14.25
C ALA A 102 8.39 -16.56 -14.66
N ILE A 103 8.31 -15.25 -14.70
CA ILE A 103 7.22 -14.48 -15.28
C ILE A 103 7.80 -13.76 -16.49
N ILE A 104 7.31 -14.08 -17.68
CA ILE A 104 7.75 -13.50 -18.94
C ILE A 104 6.73 -12.45 -19.36
N ILE A 105 7.18 -11.25 -19.63
CA ILE A 105 6.39 -10.18 -20.22
C ILE A 105 6.86 -10.01 -21.65
N GLU A 106 6.02 -10.45 -22.60
CA GLU A 106 6.33 -10.35 -24.02
C GLU A 106 5.24 -9.57 -24.75
N LYS A 107 5.66 -8.52 -25.45
CA LYS A 107 4.75 -7.67 -26.23
C LYS A 107 4.34 -8.32 -27.54
N ASP A 108 5.26 -9.03 -28.19
CA ASP A 108 5.08 -9.55 -29.53
C ASP A 108 4.70 -11.03 -29.53
N ILE A 109 3.50 -11.32 -30.05
CA ILE A 109 2.98 -12.69 -30.11
C ILE A 109 3.80 -13.55 -31.08
N GLU A 110 4.33 -12.95 -32.15
CA GLU A 110 5.05 -13.66 -33.20
C GLU A 110 6.36 -14.26 -32.68
N ILE A 111 7.16 -13.46 -31.94
CA ILE A 111 8.42 -13.96 -31.38
C ILE A 111 8.15 -15.09 -30.36
N ALA A 112 7.11 -14.94 -29.52
CA ALA A 112 6.75 -15.99 -28.56
C ALA A 112 6.35 -17.28 -29.28
N LYS A 113 5.58 -17.20 -30.35
CA LYS A 113 5.18 -18.35 -31.15
C LYS A 113 6.37 -19.03 -31.79
N LEU A 114 7.25 -18.26 -32.46
CA LEU A 114 8.48 -18.79 -33.08
C LEU A 114 9.38 -19.51 -32.04
N ILE A 115 9.50 -18.95 -30.85
CA ILE A 115 10.29 -19.58 -29.78
C ILE A 115 9.65 -20.90 -29.37
N PHE A 116 8.36 -20.94 -29.06
CA PHE A 116 7.71 -22.19 -28.63
C PHE A 116 7.59 -23.26 -29.71
N GLU A 117 7.70 -22.90 -30.98
CA GLU A 117 7.83 -23.86 -32.10
C GLU A 117 9.20 -24.51 -32.18
N ASN A 118 10.26 -23.84 -31.67
CA ASN A 118 11.65 -24.23 -31.96
C ASN A 118 12.47 -24.58 -30.71
N ILE A 119 12.02 -24.26 -29.49
CA ILE A 119 12.71 -24.67 -28.28
C ILE A 119 12.20 -26.01 -27.78
N LYS A 120 13.04 -26.68 -26.96
CA LYS A 120 12.65 -27.78 -26.09
C LYS A 120 13.13 -27.44 -24.68
N SER A 121 12.20 -27.25 -23.72
CA SER A 121 12.55 -26.98 -22.35
C SER A 121 11.63 -27.74 -21.39
N GLU A 122 12.22 -28.37 -20.39
CA GLU A 122 11.51 -29.08 -19.32
C GLU A 122 11.03 -28.13 -18.20
N ASN A 123 11.38 -26.85 -18.32
CA ASN A 123 11.12 -25.83 -17.29
C ASN A 123 9.81 -25.07 -17.49
N LEU A 124 9.08 -25.29 -18.59
CA LEU A 124 7.90 -24.49 -18.99
C LEU A 124 6.76 -24.54 -17.97
N LYS A 125 6.62 -25.62 -17.21
CA LYS A 125 5.64 -25.72 -16.11
C LYS A 125 5.86 -24.67 -14.98
N ARG A 126 7.07 -24.10 -14.89
CA ARG A 126 7.45 -23.05 -13.92
C ARG A 126 7.38 -21.64 -14.49
N VAL A 127 6.89 -21.52 -15.73
CA VAL A 127 6.80 -20.25 -16.48
C VAL A 127 5.37 -19.74 -16.47
N ILE A 128 5.23 -18.44 -16.25
CA ILE A 128 4.02 -17.68 -16.52
C ILE A 128 4.36 -16.71 -17.64
N ILE A 129 3.50 -16.61 -18.64
CA ILE A 129 3.67 -15.67 -19.74
C ILE A 129 2.54 -14.67 -19.83
N LEU A 130 2.87 -13.39 -19.76
CA LEU A 130 1.99 -12.27 -20.01
C LEU A 130 2.26 -11.76 -21.44
N LEU A 131 1.45 -12.24 -22.38
CA LEU A 131 1.67 -12.07 -23.80
C LEU A 131 0.78 -10.99 -24.37
N ASN A 132 1.38 -9.92 -24.93
CA ASN A 132 0.66 -8.78 -25.51
C ASN A 132 -0.44 -8.26 -24.59
N GLU A 133 -0.07 -7.97 -23.34
CA GLU A 133 -0.97 -7.42 -22.33
C GLU A 133 -0.81 -5.91 -22.22
N LYS A 134 -1.88 -5.23 -21.79
CA LYS A 134 -1.79 -3.82 -21.40
C LYS A 134 -0.95 -3.68 -20.14
N ILE A 135 -0.26 -2.55 -20.02
CA ILE A 135 0.62 -2.30 -18.88
C ILE A 135 -0.17 -2.35 -17.55
N GLU A 136 -1.39 -1.82 -17.54
CA GLU A 136 -2.27 -1.84 -16.36
C GLU A 136 -2.62 -3.28 -15.93
N ASP A 137 -2.86 -4.18 -16.89
CA ASP A 137 -3.16 -5.59 -16.62
C ASP A 137 -1.93 -6.32 -16.05
N ILE A 138 -0.72 -5.99 -16.56
CA ILE A 138 0.55 -6.53 -16.06
C ILE A 138 0.77 -6.12 -14.60
N ILE A 139 0.60 -4.84 -14.28
CA ILE A 139 0.78 -4.32 -12.91
C ILE A 139 -0.27 -4.90 -11.97
N SER A 140 -1.52 -5.03 -12.43
CA SER A 140 -2.60 -5.66 -11.65
C SER A 140 -2.32 -7.13 -11.38
N PHE A 141 -1.81 -7.86 -12.38
CA PHE A 141 -1.40 -9.26 -12.21
C PHE A 141 -0.25 -9.38 -11.22
N PHE A 142 0.78 -8.53 -11.33
CA PHE A 142 1.90 -8.50 -10.39
C PHE A 142 1.42 -8.26 -8.97
N ASP A 143 0.53 -7.29 -8.77
CA ASP A 143 0.01 -6.94 -7.46
C ASP A 143 -0.79 -8.08 -6.82
N PHE A 144 -1.56 -8.81 -7.62
CA PHE A 144 -2.33 -9.98 -7.21
C PHE A 144 -1.46 -11.23 -6.96
N TYR A 145 -0.50 -11.51 -7.88
CA TYR A 145 0.24 -12.77 -7.87
C TYR A 145 1.40 -12.79 -6.90
N ILE A 146 2.06 -11.65 -6.69
CA ILE A 146 3.24 -11.56 -5.81
C ILE A 146 2.80 -11.19 -4.40
N ALA A 147 2.94 -12.13 -3.47
CA ALA A 147 2.75 -11.88 -2.06
C ALA A 147 3.85 -10.94 -1.52
N GLU A 148 3.54 -10.16 -0.46
CA GLU A 148 4.53 -9.28 0.18
C GLU A 148 5.77 -10.04 0.66
N GLU A 149 5.61 -11.26 1.14
CA GLU A 149 6.70 -12.13 1.61
C GLU A 149 7.68 -12.53 0.50
N ASP A 150 7.16 -12.67 -0.74
CA ASP A 150 7.97 -13.07 -1.89
C ASP A 150 8.71 -11.89 -2.55
N ILE A 151 8.41 -10.66 -2.15
CA ILE A 151 8.96 -9.48 -2.80
C ILE A 151 10.50 -9.42 -2.76
N LYS A 152 11.10 -9.94 -1.70
CA LYS A 152 12.57 -10.03 -1.55
C LYS A 152 13.22 -11.02 -2.51
N LYS A 153 12.45 -11.96 -3.05
CA LYS A 153 12.92 -13.00 -3.98
C LYS A 153 12.84 -12.56 -5.44
N ILE A 154 12.30 -11.35 -5.71
CA ILE A 154 12.08 -10.88 -7.07
C ILE A 154 13.35 -10.31 -7.68
N ILE A 155 13.56 -10.69 -8.94
CA ILE A 155 14.57 -10.11 -9.81
C ILE A 155 13.90 -9.72 -11.12
N CYS A 156 14.09 -8.48 -11.55
CA CYS A 156 13.63 -8.02 -12.85
C CYS A 156 14.80 -7.96 -13.82
N ILE A 157 14.70 -8.67 -14.93
CA ILE A 157 15.76 -8.80 -15.94
C ILE A 157 15.22 -8.34 -17.28
N MET A 158 15.88 -7.34 -17.86
CA MET A 158 15.56 -6.82 -19.17
C MET A 158 16.57 -7.35 -20.20
N HIS A 159 16.09 -7.97 -21.26
CA HIS A 159 16.94 -8.35 -22.38
C HIS A 159 17.12 -7.18 -23.34
N ILE A 160 18.21 -6.43 -23.20
CA ILE A 160 18.42 -5.12 -23.84
C ILE A 160 18.25 -5.15 -25.36
N ARG A 161 18.77 -6.17 -26.08
CA ARG A 161 18.62 -6.25 -27.54
C ARG A 161 17.17 -6.45 -27.94
N ALA A 162 16.46 -7.35 -27.26
CA ALA A 162 15.08 -7.66 -27.58
C ALA A 162 14.13 -6.51 -27.21
N SER A 163 14.36 -5.84 -26.07
CA SER A 163 13.55 -4.69 -25.65
C SER A 163 13.76 -3.45 -26.51
N ASN A 164 14.92 -3.32 -27.16
CA ASN A 164 15.29 -2.17 -28.01
C ASN A 164 15.12 -2.44 -29.52
N ILE A 165 14.29 -3.38 -29.93
CA ILE A 165 14.05 -3.72 -31.34
C ILE A 165 13.65 -2.49 -32.17
N ASN A 166 12.73 -1.69 -31.65
CA ASN A 166 12.24 -0.45 -32.21
C ASN A 166 11.83 0.52 -31.07
N ALA A 167 11.51 1.76 -31.44
CA ALA A 167 11.15 2.80 -30.46
C ALA A 167 9.88 2.44 -29.66
N GLU A 168 8.92 1.77 -30.27
CA GLU A 168 7.67 1.37 -29.63
C GLU A 168 7.90 0.28 -28.57
N ASN A 169 8.68 -0.75 -28.88
CA ASN A 169 9.04 -1.80 -27.93
C ASN A 169 9.87 -1.24 -26.78
N LYS A 170 10.85 -0.38 -27.09
CA LYS A 170 11.64 0.29 -26.07
C LYS A 170 10.75 1.06 -25.10
N ASN A 171 9.87 1.91 -25.60
CA ASN A 171 8.96 2.69 -24.76
C ASN A 171 8.04 1.79 -23.91
N TYR A 172 7.53 0.71 -24.49
CA TYR A 172 6.71 -0.26 -23.75
C TYR A 172 7.48 -0.90 -22.59
N TYR A 173 8.66 -1.50 -22.86
CA TYR A 173 9.43 -2.18 -21.83
C TYR A 173 10.01 -1.23 -20.78
N ASP A 174 10.42 -0.01 -21.15
CA ASP A 174 10.89 1.01 -20.22
C ASP A 174 9.76 1.43 -19.27
N ASN A 175 8.53 1.62 -19.77
CA ASN A 175 7.35 1.93 -18.95
C ASN A 175 6.97 0.77 -18.04
N VAL A 176 6.95 -0.46 -18.54
CA VAL A 176 6.68 -1.66 -17.73
C VAL A 176 7.71 -1.77 -16.61
N ASN A 177 9.01 -1.63 -16.93
CA ASN A 177 10.08 -1.70 -15.94
C ASN A 177 9.94 -0.62 -14.88
N PHE A 178 9.69 0.63 -15.28
CA PHE A 178 9.50 1.75 -14.36
C PHE A 178 8.35 1.49 -13.38
N LEU A 179 7.19 1.06 -13.86
CA LEU A 179 6.01 0.80 -13.04
C LEU A 179 6.19 -0.43 -12.14
N LEU A 180 6.80 -1.51 -12.64
CA LEU A 180 7.13 -2.69 -11.83
C LEU A 180 8.11 -2.34 -10.71
N MET A 181 9.17 -1.58 -10.99
CA MET A 181 10.14 -1.17 -9.97
C MET A 181 9.51 -0.27 -8.91
N ASN A 182 8.58 0.61 -9.29
CA ASN A 182 7.82 1.40 -8.32
C ASN A 182 6.94 0.51 -7.45
N LYS A 183 6.26 -0.50 -8.05
CA LYS A 183 5.41 -1.43 -7.30
C LYS A 183 6.21 -2.33 -6.37
N ILE A 184 7.38 -2.79 -6.79
CA ILE A 184 8.34 -3.53 -5.92
C ILE A 184 8.76 -2.67 -4.73
N LYS A 185 9.13 -1.42 -4.96
CA LYS A 185 9.48 -0.48 -3.87
C LYS A 185 8.32 -0.27 -2.91
N GLU A 186 7.11 -0.08 -3.41
CA GLU A 186 5.90 0.07 -2.60
C GLU A 186 5.68 -1.14 -1.69
N LYS A 187 5.71 -2.36 -2.25
CA LYS A 187 5.56 -3.61 -1.48
C LYS A 187 6.69 -3.82 -0.47
N LEU A 188 7.94 -3.48 -0.81
CA LEU A 188 9.07 -3.53 0.13
C LEU A 188 8.90 -2.53 1.29
N MET A 189 8.40 -1.33 1.02
CA MET A 189 8.10 -0.35 2.07
C MET A 189 6.97 -0.84 2.99
N SER A 190 5.91 -1.43 2.42
CA SER A 190 4.82 -2.05 3.17
C SER A 190 5.34 -3.17 4.08
N LEU A 191 6.13 -4.10 3.53
CA LEU A 191 6.73 -5.20 4.29
C LEU A 191 7.64 -4.70 5.44
N THR A 192 8.48 -3.70 5.17
CA THR A 192 9.37 -3.11 6.19
C THR A 192 8.57 -2.43 7.29
N SER A 193 7.52 -1.70 6.93
CA SER A 193 6.61 -1.07 7.89
C SER A 193 5.90 -2.12 8.74
N ASN A 194 5.41 -3.20 8.12
CA ASN A 194 4.77 -4.30 8.83
C ASN A 194 5.74 -4.98 9.82
N TYR A 195 6.97 -5.25 9.41
CA TYR A 195 7.99 -5.83 10.29
C TYR A 195 8.26 -4.97 11.54
N TYR A 196 8.27 -3.66 11.37
CA TYR A 196 8.52 -2.74 12.48
C TYR A 196 7.29 -2.55 13.38
N PHE A 197 6.12 -2.37 12.78
CA PHE A 197 4.91 -1.98 13.51
C PHE A 197 4.09 -3.15 14.05
N ALA A 198 4.19 -4.36 13.49
CA ALA A 198 3.36 -5.48 13.91
C ALA A 198 3.41 -5.76 15.42
N PRO A 199 4.58 -5.84 16.09
CA PRO A 199 4.62 -6.04 17.54
C PRO A 199 4.03 -4.87 18.31
N ILE A 200 4.12 -3.65 17.77
CA ILE A 200 3.55 -2.45 18.38
C ILE A 200 2.02 -2.49 18.26
N TRP A 201 1.50 -2.81 17.08
CA TRP A 201 0.05 -2.96 16.84
C TRP A 201 -0.55 -4.06 17.72
N ALA A 202 0.13 -5.21 17.80
CA ALA A 202 -0.29 -6.31 18.66
C ALA A 202 -0.42 -5.88 20.13
N ARG A 203 0.57 -5.19 20.67
CA ARG A 203 0.54 -4.64 22.03
C ARG A 203 -0.59 -3.62 22.21
N ASN A 204 -0.76 -2.68 21.25
CA ASN A 204 -1.79 -1.67 21.32
C ASN A 204 -3.20 -2.29 21.33
N ILE A 205 -3.43 -3.33 20.49
CA ILE A 205 -4.70 -4.05 20.43
C ILE A 205 -5.04 -4.63 21.81
N ILE A 206 -4.11 -5.35 22.44
CA ILE A 206 -4.30 -5.94 23.76
C ILE A 206 -4.59 -4.85 24.78
N TYR A 207 -3.84 -3.75 24.74
CA TYR A 207 -4.05 -2.62 25.62
C TYR A 207 -5.44 -2.00 25.45
N ASN A 208 -5.86 -1.75 24.22
CA ASN A 208 -7.16 -1.13 23.94
C ASN A 208 -8.33 -2.02 24.32
N LEU A 209 -8.21 -3.33 24.12
CA LEU A 209 -9.21 -4.29 24.60
C LEU A 209 -9.35 -4.25 26.13
N ALA A 210 -8.23 -4.13 26.86
CA ALA A 210 -8.23 -4.12 28.32
C ALA A 210 -8.77 -2.81 28.92
N PHE A 211 -8.38 -1.66 28.36
CA PHE A 211 -8.54 -0.37 29.03
C PHE A 211 -9.41 0.65 28.32
N ASN A 212 -9.54 0.57 27.00
CA ASN A 212 -10.19 1.59 26.17
C ASN A 212 -11.46 1.05 25.53
N LYS A 213 -12.49 0.83 26.33
CA LYS A 213 -13.80 0.41 25.81
C LYS A 213 -14.44 1.53 24.99
N GLY A 214 -15.08 1.18 23.89
CA GLY A 214 -15.73 2.10 22.97
C GLY A 214 -16.94 1.49 22.29
N TYR A 215 -17.42 2.13 21.25
CA TYR A 215 -18.52 1.71 20.41
C TYR A 215 -18.05 1.50 18.97
N SER A 216 -18.84 0.79 18.18
CA SER A 216 -18.58 0.67 16.76
C SER A 216 -18.83 1.99 16.05
N ILE A 217 -17.96 2.36 15.08
CA ILE A 217 -18.18 3.51 14.19
C ILE A 217 -19.49 3.39 13.41
N LYS A 218 -20.09 2.21 13.35
CA LYS A 218 -21.43 1.98 12.77
C LYS A 218 -22.49 2.90 13.39
N THR A 219 -22.30 3.34 14.65
CA THR A 219 -23.10 4.39 15.29
C THR A 219 -23.27 5.64 14.43
N TYR A 220 -22.28 5.97 13.61
CA TYR A 220 -22.27 7.15 12.74
C TYR A 220 -22.67 6.84 11.29
N LYS A 221 -23.08 5.63 10.97
CA LYS A 221 -23.44 5.27 9.59
C LYS A 221 -24.57 6.17 9.07
N ASN A 222 -24.32 6.80 7.91
CA ASN A 222 -25.28 7.70 7.25
C ASN A 222 -25.78 8.88 8.10
N ILE A 223 -25.07 9.25 9.18
CA ILE A 223 -25.55 10.27 10.14
C ILE A 223 -25.81 11.63 9.48
N LEU A 224 -25.08 11.97 8.42
CA LEU A 224 -25.24 13.22 7.68
C LEU A 224 -26.36 13.16 6.63
N ASN A 225 -26.81 11.97 6.28
CA ASN A 225 -27.99 11.66 5.46
C ASN A 225 -28.15 12.54 4.20
N LYS A 226 -27.05 12.81 3.48
CA LYS A 226 -26.97 13.71 2.30
C LYS A 226 -27.50 15.14 2.53
N LYS A 227 -27.71 15.55 3.77
CA LYS A 227 -28.23 16.88 4.12
C LYS A 227 -27.12 17.82 4.55
N THR A 228 -26.23 17.38 5.42
CA THR A 228 -25.13 18.16 5.96
C THR A 228 -23.87 17.93 5.13
N PRO A 229 -23.17 18.97 4.66
CA PRO A 229 -21.89 18.83 4.01
C PRO A 229 -20.80 18.49 5.04
N LEU A 230 -19.70 17.86 4.57
CA LEU A 230 -18.57 17.48 5.41
C LEU A 230 -17.32 18.22 4.98
N LEU A 231 -16.59 18.79 5.97
CA LEU A 231 -15.27 19.37 5.80
C LEU A 231 -14.21 18.42 6.38
N LEU A 232 -13.44 17.77 5.50
CA LEU A 232 -12.33 16.91 5.86
C LEU A 232 -11.05 17.73 5.94
N ILE A 233 -10.46 17.80 7.13
CA ILE A 233 -9.26 18.62 7.37
C ILE A 233 -8.05 17.74 7.65
N SER A 234 -7.03 17.86 6.80
CA SER A 234 -5.71 17.29 6.97
C SER A 234 -4.71 18.36 7.44
N ALA A 235 -3.48 17.94 7.80
CA ALA A 235 -2.51 18.82 8.44
C ALA A 235 -1.63 19.63 7.48
N GLY A 236 -1.97 19.72 6.19
CA GLY A 236 -1.19 20.47 5.21
C GLY A 236 -1.04 21.94 5.55
N ALA A 237 0.07 22.54 5.13
CA ALA A 237 0.40 23.94 5.47
C ALA A 237 -0.58 24.96 4.86
N SER A 238 -1.32 24.58 3.81
CA SER A 238 -2.30 25.46 3.15
C SER A 238 -3.43 25.90 4.08
N ILE A 239 -3.82 25.10 5.09
CA ILE A 239 -4.92 25.48 5.99
C ILE A 239 -4.64 26.78 6.74
N ASP A 240 -3.37 27.13 6.96
CA ASP A 240 -3.04 28.39 7.65
C ASP A 240 -3.60 29.63 6.92
N ASN A 241 -3.76 29.56 5.60
CA ASN A 241 -4.33 30.63 4.77
C ASN A 241 -5.86 30.64 4.75
N TYR A 242 -6.52 29.58 5.23
CA TYR A 242 -7.98 29.39 5.13
C TYR A 242 -8.67 29.30 6.50
N ILE A 243 -8.00 29.64 7.59
CA ILE A 243 -8.53 29.51 8.96
C ILE A 243 -9.87 30.23 9.11
N GLU A 244 -9.99 31.48 8.66
CA GLU A 244 -11.24 32.24 8.77
C GLU A 244 -12.37 31.58 7.95
N LYS A 245 -12.07 31.09 6.75
CA LYS A 245 -13.04 30.36 5.93
C LYS A 245 -13.47 29.04 6.57
N ILE A 246 -12.53 28.29 7.14
CA ILE A 246 -12.82 27.06 7.89
C ILE A 246 -13.71 27.38 9.09
N LYS A 247 -13.46 28.47 9.81
CA LYS A 247 -14.28 28.94 10.93
C LYS A 247 -15.71 29.31 10.50
N GLU A 248 -15.87 29.94 9.36
CA GLU A 248 -17.20 30.20 8.78
C GLU A 248 -17.91 28.87 8.46
N LEU A 249 -17.24 27.97 7.74
CA LEU A 249 -17.77 26.69 7.31
C LEU A 249 -18.10 25.76 8.50
N SER A 250 -17.40 25.91 9.64
CA SER A 250 -17.64 25.10 10.83
C SER A 250 -19.06 25.21 11.39
N LYS A 251 -19.79 26.28 11.07
CA LYS A 251 -21.18 26.48 11.48
C LYS A 251 -22.15 25.56 10.74
N THR A 252 -21.81 25.16 9.52
CA THR A 252 -22.73 24.46 8.60
C THR A 252 -22.22 23.10 8.15
N HIS A 253 -20.92 22.83 8.26
CA HIS A 253 -20.29 21.58 7.85
C HIS A 253 -19.94 20.72 9.06
N PHE A 254 -20.07 19.41 8.91
CA PHE A 254 -19.46 18.46 9.85
C PHE A 254 -17.95 18.47 9.67
N ILE A 255 -17.21 18.83 10.70
CA ILE A 255 -15.74 18.86 10.66
C ILE A 255 -15.18 17.51 11.08
N LEU A 256 -14.63 16.79 10.13
CA LEU A 256 -13.84 15.57 10.36
C LEU A 256 -12.37 15.92 10.21
N VAL A 257 -11.61 15.86 11.31
CA VAL A 257 -10.21 16.27 11.32
C VAL A 257 -9.27 15.09 11.53
N LEU A 258 -8.16 15.04 10.79
CA LEU A 258 -7.04 14.15 11.11
C LEU A 258 -6.35 14.63 12.39
N SER A 259 -5.96 13.70 13.27
CA SER A 259 -5.34 14.01 14.56
C SER A 259 -4.18 15.02 14.46
N HIS A 260 -3.37 14.96 13.41
CA HIS A 260 -2.24 15.87 13.15
C HIS A 260 -2.65 17.34 12.93
N ALA A 261 -3.88 17.61 12.49
CA ALA A 261 -4.41 18.95 12.26
C ALA A 261 -5.23 19.49 13.45
N PHE A 262 -5.52 18.65 14.42
CA PHE A 262 -6.41 18.96 15.54
C PHE A 262 -5.97 20.23 16.28
N ASN A 263 -4.70 20.31 16.68
CA ASN A 263 -4.18 21.47 17.43
C ASN A 263 -4.25 22.78 16.63
N THR A 264 -4.11 22.69 15.29
CA THR A 264 -4.28 23.89 14.45
C THR A 264 -5.70 24.44 14.55
N LEU A 265 -6.70 23.59 14.61
CA LEU A 265 -8.10 24.04 14.74
C LEU A 265 -8.38 24.60 16.15
N ILE A 266 -8.01 23.89 17.21
CA ILE A 266 -8.26 24.32 18.58
C ILE A 266 -7.58 25.66 18.90
N LYS A 267 -6.33 25.83 18.47
CA LYS A 267 -5.60 27.11 18.65
C LYS A 267 -6.23 28.30 17.91
N ASN A 268 -7.07 28.03 16.92
CA ASN A 268 -7.86 29.03 16.19
C ASN A 268 -9.33 29.07 16.63
N ASN A 269 -9.68 28.47 17.77
CA ASN A 269 -11.04 28.42 18.33
C ASN A 269 -12.06 27.76 17.38
N ILE A 270 -11.64 26.73 16.65
CA ILE A 270 -12.48 25.90 15.81
C ILE A 270 -12.59 24.52 16.42
N LYS A 271 -13.78 24.16 16.88
CA LYS A 271 -14.04 22.84 17.48
C LYS A 271 -14.48 21.85 16.40
N PRO A 272 -13.74 20.79 16.14
CA PRO A 272 -14.17 19.73 15.21
C PRO A 272 -15.27 18.86 15.82
N ASP A 273 -16.02 18.16 14.94
CA ASP A 273 -17.10 17.26 15.34
C ASP A 273 -16.60 15.85 15.62
N ALA A 274 -15.53 15.43 14.94
CA ALA A 274 -14.84 14.17 15.20
C ALA A 274 -13.37 14.23 14.77
N ILE A 275 -12.54 13.42 15.42
CA ILE A 275 -11.11 13.25 15.13
C ILE A 275 -10.88 11.83 14.63
N VAL A 276 -10.01 11.67 13.62
CA VAL A 276 -9.52 10.36 13.18
C VAL A 276 -8.06 10.18 13.61
N SER A 277 -7.79 9.11 14.36
CA SER A 277 -6.45 8.77 14.84
C SER A 277 -6.22 7.25 14.71
N THR A 278 -5.32 6.84 13.83
CA THR A 278 -5.06 5.41 13.53
C THR A 278 -3.58 5.02 13.64
N ASP A 279 -2.70 5.98 13.96
CA ASP A 279 -1.27 5.70 14.06
C ASP A 279 -0.96 4.88 15.32
N GLY A 280 -0.24 3.76 15.15
CA GLY A 280 0.20 2.89 16.25
C GLY A 280 1.44 3.38 16.99
N GLY A 281 2.13 4.41 16.48
CA GLY A 281 3.37 4.90 17.07
C GLY A 281 3.16 5.75 18.32
N PHE A 282 4.12 5.70 19.24
CA PHE A 282 4.08 6.47 20.50
C PHE A 282 3.79 7.96 20.30
N TYR A 283 4.42 8.58 19.31
CA TYR A 283 4.26 10.02 19.08
C TYR A 283 2.85 10.45 18.67
N SER A 284 2.01 9.51 18.23
CA SER A 284 0.60 9.81 17.93
C SER A 284 -0.19 10.29 19.15
N CYS A 285 0.24 9.93 20.36
CA CYS A 285 -0.37 10.41 21.60
C CYS A 285 -0.39 11.94 21.69
N LEU A 286 0.64 12.61 21.19
CA LEU A 286 0.73 14.07 21.20
C LEU A 286 -0.38 14.74 20.36
N HIS A 287 -0.93 14.01 19.38
CA HIS A 287 -1.99 14.52 18.54
C HIS A 287 -3.39 14.39 19.17
N ILE A 288 -3.57 13.49 20.12
CA ILE A 288 -4.87 13.21 20.72
C ILE A 288 -4.99 13.66 22.19
N ILE A 289 -3.86 13.97 22.87
CA ILE A 289 -3.87 14.31 24.29
C ILE A 289 -4.74 15.55 24.59
N ASP A 290 -4.70 16.55 23.72
CA ASP A 290 -5.53 17.75 23.86
C ASP A 290 -6.99 17.49 23.48
N ALA A 291 -7.27 16.51 22.60
CA ALA A 291 -8.62 16.08 22.26
C ALA A 291 -9.39 15.52 23.46
N ILE A 292 -8.68 14.96 24.42
CA ILE A 292 -9.25 14.43 25.67
C ILE A 292 -9.98 15.52 26.45
N LYS A 293 -9.39 16.72 26.52
CA LYS A 293 -9.93 17.87 27.24
C LYS A 293 -11.16 18.46 26.55
N GLU A 294 -11.20 18.38 25.21
CA GLU A 294 -12.21 19.05 24.40
C GLU A 294 -13.52 18.29 24.23
N ASN A 295 -13.65 17.11 24.83
CA ASN A 295 -14.84 16.26 24.76
C ASN A 295 -15.33 15.98 23.32
N ILE A 296 -14.39 15.59 22.41
CA ILE A 296 -14.66 15.34 20.99
C ILE A 296 -14.66 13.84 20.74
N PRO A 297 -15.57 13.31 19.90
CA PRO A 297 -15.54 11.92 19.43
C PRO A 297 -14.24 11.57 18.70
N ILE A 298 -13.70 10.39 18.98
CA ILE A 298 -12.46 9.89 18.40
C ILE A 298 -12.76 8.62 17.63
N PHE A 299 -12.55 8.65 16.34
CA PHE A 299 -12.63 7.51 15.43
C PHE A 299 -11.24 6.88 15.35
N THR A 300 -11.12 5.63 15.76
CA THR A 300 -9.81 4.97 15.93
C THR A 300 -9.89 3.48 15.63
N THR A 301 -8.74 2.80 15.68
CA THR A 301 -8.62 1.35 15.55
C THR A 301 -8.03 0.76 16.82
N HIS A 302 -8.22 -0.53 17.05
CA HIS A 302 -7.57 -1.19 18.20
C HIS A 302 -6.04 -1.21 18.06
N SER A 303 -5.49 -1.16 16.85
CA SER A 303 -4.05 -1.08 16.59
C SER A 303 -3.43 0.31 16.85
N ALA A 304 -4.25 1.36 16.96
CA ALA A 304 -3.77 2.70 17.23
C ALA A 304 -3.19 2.85 18.65
N TYR A 305 -2.21 3.75 18.80
CA TYR A 305 -1.66 4.10 20.10
C TYR A 305 -2.64 5.01 20.85
N SER A 306 -3.35 4.46 21.81
CA SER A 306 -4.43 5.13 22.50
C SER A 306 -4.28 5.13 24.04
N PHE A 307 -3.05 4.93 24.54
CA PHE A 307 -2.74 5.03 25.96
C PHE A 307 -3.34 6.29 26.65
N PRO A 308 -3.31 7.48 26.02
CA PRO A 308 -3.92 8.67 26.62
C PRO A 308 -5.45 8.60 26.75
N LEU A 309 -6.11 7.67 26.06
CA LEU A 309 -7.57 7.49 26.12
C LEU A 309 -8.03 6.66 27.34
N THR A 310 -7.11 6.12 28.13
CA THR A 310 -7.43 5.36 29.33
C THR A 310 -8.27 6.21 30.29
N ASN A 311 -9.40 5.67 30.75
CA ASN A 311 -10.38 6.34 31.62
C ASN A 311 -11.24 7.42 30.94
N ILE A 312 -11.22 7.56 29.63
CA ILE A 312 -12.18 8.41 28.92
C ILE A 312 -13.55 7.70 28.88
N ASN A 313 -14.61 8.49 28.87
CA ASN A 313 -15.95 8.00 28.67
C ASN A 313 -16.03 7.21 27.34
N LYS A 314 -16.45 5.95 27.40
CA LYS A 314 -16.56 5.06 26.24
C LYS A 314 -17.41 5.64 25.10
N LYS A 315 -18.38 6.50 25.40
CA LYS A 315 -19.23 7.21 24.41
C LYS A 315 -18.46 8.17 23.50
N ARG A 316 -17.16 8.31 23.71
CA ARG A 316 -16.31 9.17 22.88
C ARG A 316 -15.38 8.37 21.98
N ILE A 317 -15.26 7.06 22.15
CA ILE A 317 -14.34 6.21 21.37
C ILE A 317 -15.18 5.36 20.43
N PHE A 318 -14.88 5.45 19.14
CA PHE A 318 -15.58 4.71 18.10
C PHE A 318 -14.56 3.94 17.25
N TYR A 319 -14.65 2.62 17.31
CA TYR A 319 -13.74 1.72 16.66
C TYR A 319 -14.19 1.32 15.25
N PHE A 320 -13.23 1.20 14.37
CA PHE A 320 -13.32 0.50 13.10
C PHE A 320 -12.08 -0.36 12.91
N SER A 321 -12.11 -1.29 11.95
CA SER A 321 -10.99 -2.19 11.70
C SER A 321 -10.28 -1.82 10.41
N HIS A 322 -8.96 -2.03 10.37
CA HIS A 322 -8.17 -2.05 9.13
C HIS A 322 -8.16 -3.42 8.45
N ASN A 323 -8.80 -4.43 9.06
CA ASN A 323 -8.80 -5.82 8.60
C ASN A 323 -7.41 -6.46 8.62
N GLU A 324 -6.56 -6.03 9.53
CA GLU A 324 -5.26 -6.65 9.77
C GLU A 324 -5.39 -7.99 10.48
N SER A 325 -4.32 -8.75 10.47
CA SER A 325 -4.34 -10.15 10.90
C SER A 325 -4.87 -10.33 12.33
N PHE A 326 -4.45 -9.49 13.30
CA PHE A 326 -4.97 -9.54 14.67
C PHE A 326 -6.44 -9.15 14.76
N GLU A 327 -6.83 -8.10 14.05
CA GLU A 327 -8.21 -7.64 14.04
C GLU A 327 -9.14 -8.68 13.44
N LYS A 328 -8.71 -9.44 12.43
CA LYS A 328 -9.48 -10.57 11.89
C LYS A 328 -9.81 -11.64 12.93
N ILE A 329 -8.91 -11.88 13.89
CA ILE A 329 -9.16 -12.85 14.97
C ILE A 329 -10.14 -12.28 15.99
N ILE A 330 -9.98 -11.01 16.38
CA ILE A 330 -10.84 -10.34 17.34
C ILE A 330 -12.28 -10.24 16.81
N TYR A 331 -12.42 -9.94 15.51
CA TYR A 331 -13.70 -9.77 14.85
C TYR A 331 -14.20 -11.06 14.15
N SER A 332 -13.67 -12.24 14.50
CA SER A 332 -13.91 -13.51 13.80
C SER A 332 -15.33 -14.07 13.92
N ASN A 333 -16.21 -13.48 14.73
CA ASN A 333 -17.62 -13.88 14.80
C ASN A 333 -18.35 -13.53 13.49
N LYS A 334 -18.65 -14.57 12.69
CA LYS A 334 -19.18 -14.52 11.32
C LYS A 334 -20.53 -13.81 11.15
N ASN A 335 -21.22 -13.40 12.22
CA ASN A 335 -22.56 -12.84 12.19
C ASN A 335 -22.62 -11.35 12.59
N SER A 336 -21.50 -10.62 12.54
CA SER A 336 -21.53 -9.23 13.01
C SER A 336 -21.52 -8.23 11.87
N ASP A 337 -22.71 -7.81 11.44
CA ASP A 337 -22.92 -6.59 10.64
C ASP A 337 -22.43 -5.31 11.35
N ASN A 338 -21.94 -5.42 12.58
CA ASN A 338 -21.56 -4.28 13.40
C ASN A 338 -20.11 -3.84 13.20
N ASN A 339 -19.26 -4.69 12.62
CA ASN A 339 -17.87 -4.38 12.40
C ASN A 339 -17.66 -3.73 11.03
N ILE A 340 -17.06 -2.55 11.03
CA ILE A 340 -16.80 -1.77 9.83
C ILE A 340 -15.30 -1.83 9.52
N TYR A 341 -14.98 -2.12 8.26
CA TYR A 341 -13.61 -2.26 7.78
C TYR A 341 -13.24 -1.16 6.81
N PHE A 342 -12.16 -0.45 7.12
CA PHE A 342 -11.53 0.50 6.22
C PHE A 342 -10.05 0.13 6.04
N PRO A 343 -9.62 -0.35 4.86
CA PRO A 343 -8.25 -0.78 4.63
C PRO A 343 -7.22 0.28 4.97
N MET A 344 -6.10 -0.14 5.54
CA MET A 344 -4.93 0.70 5.72
C MET A 344 -4.17 0.79 4.38
N GLU A 345 -4.02 2.01 3.85
CA GLU A 345 -3.40 2.27 2.55
C GLU A 345 -2.20 3.24 2.69
N GLY A 346 -1.39 3.02 3.72
CA GLY A 346 -0.13 3.73 3.95
C GLY A 346 -0.25 5.16 4.50
N SER A 347 -1.45 5.76 4.57
CA SER A 347 -1.67 7.10 5.13
C SER A 347 -3.03 7.22 5.80
N VAL A 348 -3.09 7.94 6.93
CA VAL A 348 -4.33 8.18 7.71
C VAL A 348 -5.42 8.89 6.90
N ILE A 349 -5.06 9.63 5.84
CA ILE A 349 -6.04 10.31 4.97
C ILE A 349 -6.97 9.32 4.25
N MET A 350 -6.48 8.12 3.93
CA MET A 350 -7.25 7.12 3.20
C MET A 350 -8.45 6.58 4.00
N PRO A 351 -8.26 6.01 5.22
CA PRO A 351 -9.39 5.63 6.05
C PRO A 351 -10.27 6.84 6.42
N THR A 352 -9.70 8.05 6.56
CA THR A 352 -10.49 9.25 6.83
C THR A 352 -11.43 9.59 5.68
N LEU A 353 -11.00 9.47 4.42
CA LEU A 353 -11.88 9.69 3.27
C LEU A 353 -12.97 8.60 3.17
N ARG A 354 -12.66 7.36 3.51
CA ARG A 354 -13.66 6.28 3.61
C ARG A 354 -14.69 6.54 4.70
N ILE A 355 -14.24 7.03 5.85
CA ILE A 355 -15.12 7.46 6.94
C ILE A 355 -16.00 8.63 6.48
N ALA A 356 -15.44 9.64 5.82
CA ALA A 356 -16.21 10.75 5.28
C ALA A 356 -17.34 10.26 4.34
N ASN A 357 -17.06 9.32 3.45
CA ASN A 357 -18.06 8.69 2.60
C ASN A 357 -19.10 7.89 3.41
N PHE A 358 -18.66 7.14 4.42
CA PHE A 358 -19.52 6.33 5.29
C PHE A 358 -20.53 7.15 6.10
N LEU A 359 -20.17 8.39 6.45
CA LEU A 359 -21.07 9.34 7.11
C LEU A 359 -22.17 9.85 6.17
N ASN A 360 -22.07 9.62 4.87
CA ASN A 360 -23.04 9.99 3.81
C ASN A 360 -23.36 11.49 3.77
N PRO A 361 -22.37 12.38 3.55
CA PRO A 361 -22.58 13.82 3.49
C PRO A 361 -23.27 14.27 2.20
N LYS A 362 -23.73 15.54 2.19
CA LYS A 362 -24.23 16.21 0.99
C LYS A 362 -23.12 16.32 -0.08
N TYR A 363 -21.92 16.69 0.33
CA TYR A 363 -20.66 16.68 -0.41
C TYR A 363 -19.48 16.65 0.57
N ILE A 364 -18.30 16.32 0.08
CA ILE A 364 -17.05 16.36 0.86
C ILE A 364 -16.22 17.53 0.38
N LEU A 365 -15.82 18.40 1.31
CA LEU A 365 -14.89 19.50 1.07
C LEU A 365 -13.55 19.16 1.74
N LEU A 366 -12.46 19.21 0.98
CA LEU A 366 -11.11 18.93 1.45
C LEU A 366 -10.41 20.24 1.84
N ALA A 367 -9.70 20.25 2.97
CA ALA A 367 -8.79 21.32 3.36
C ALA A 367 -7.49 20.75 3.92
N GLY A 368 -6.35 21.30 3.50
CA GLY A 368 -5.03 20.84 3.94
C GLY A 368 -4.61 19.46 3.42
N CYS A 369 -5.29 18.92 2.41
CA CYS A 369 -4.88 17.73 1.68
C CYS A 369 -3.85 18.11 0.60
N ASP A 370 -2.72 18.69 1.03
CA ASP A 370 -1.83 19.40 0.12
C ASP A 370 -1.06 18.51 -0.83
N PHE A 371 -0.60 17.35 -0.38
CA PHE A 371 0.30 16.45 -1.11
C PHE A 371 1.54 17.14 -1.70
N CYS A 372 1.89 18.32 -1.19
CA CYS A 372 3.07 19.09 -1.54
C CYS A 372 3.52 19.94 -0.34
N HIS A 373 4.67 20.59 -0.49
CA HIS A 373 5.20 21.52 0.50
C HIS A 373 4.86 22.96 0.11
N LEU A 374 4.24 23.70 1.00
CA LEU A 374 3.93 25.11 0.82
C LEU A 374 4.95 25.97 1.56
N ASN A 375 5.71 26.80 0.84
CA ASN A 375 6.74 27.66 1.41
C ASN A 375 7.72 26.88 2.33
N ASN A 376 8.19 25.73 1.86
CA ASN A 376 9.07 24.82 2.59
C ASN A 376 8.46 24.24 3.90
N LYS A 377 7.15 24.34 4.08
CA LYS A 377 6.42 23.74 5.21
C LYS A 377 5.69 22.50 4.74
N SER A 378 5.79 21.42 5.51
CA SER A 378 5.05 20.18 5.29
C SER A 378 3.71 20.16 6.03
N HIS A 379 3.57 20.94 7.10
CA HIS A 379 2.41 20.96 7.98
C HIS A 379 2.04 22.38 8.40
N SER A 380 0.82 22.54 8.84
CA SER A 380 0.28 23.78 9.39
C SER A 380 0.98 24.21 10.69
N LYS A 381 0.92 25.49 11.01
CA LYS A 381 1.70 26.18 12.05
C LYS A 381 1.66 25.49 13.43
N TYR A 382 0.50 25.02 13.86
CA TYR A 382 0.31 24.44 15.20
C TYR A 382 0.25 22.91 15.18
N SER A 383 0.62 22.28 14.08
CA SER A 383 0.73 20.82 14.03
C SER A 383 1.84 20.32 14.97
N ASN A 384 1.56 19.24 15.70
CA ASN A 384 2.54 18.62 16.58
C ASN A 384 3.79 18.10 15.84
N ALA A 385 3.70 17.82 14.54
CA ALA A 385 4.86 17.48 13.72
C ALA A 385 5.88 18.63 13.67
N ILE A 386 5.42 19.88 13.61
CA ILE A 386 6.29 21.08 13.69
C ILE A 386 6.93 21.20 15.08
N ALA A 387 6.15 20.97 16.14
CA ALA A 387 6.67 21.01 17.51
C ALA A 387 7.76 19.95 17.75
N LEU A 388 7.57 18.73 17.25
CA LEU A 388 8.56 17.66 17.34
C LEU A 388 9.84 17.98 16.55
N ASP A 389 9.73 18.58 15.38
CA ASP A 389 10.89 19.03 14.60
C ASP A 389 11.68 20.10 15.37
N PHE A 390 10.97 21.04 16.00
CA PHE A 390 11.60 22.07 16.82
C PHE A 390 12.30 21.48 18.03
N LEU A 391 11.64 20.58 18.79
CA LEU A 391 12.22 19.89 19.94
C LEU A 391 13.45 19.02 19.58
N SER A 392 13.49 18.48 18.37
CA SER A 392 14.62 17.68 17.87
C SER A 392 15.75 18.49 17.27
N SER A 393 15.58 19.82 17.18
CA SER A 393 16.61 20.73 16.65
C SER A 393 17.62 21.16 17.73
N TYR A 394 18.86 21.40 17.31
CA TYR A 394 19.93 21.90 18.16
C TYR A 394 20.95 22.67 17.29
N LYS A 395 21.95 23.31 17.93
CA LYS A 395 22.91 24.24 17.26
C LYS A 395 23.52 23.70 15.95
N LEU A 396 23.86 22.41 15.89
CA LEU A 396 24.46 21.77 14.69
C LEU A 396 23.44 21.18 13.74
N LYS A 397 22.17 21.08 14.15
CA LYS A 397 21.06 20.54 13.38
C LYS A 397 19.86 21.45 13.57
N THR A 398 19.90 22.59 12.91
CA THR A 398 18.86 23.60 13.05
C THR A 398 17.54 23.12 12.45
N PHE A 399 16.44 23.71 12.89
CA PHE A 399 15.11 23.44 12.39
C PHE A 399 15.00 23.66 10.87
N GLU A 400 15.64 24.70 10.34
CA GLU A 400 15.71 25.00 8.91
C GLU A 400 16.47 23.91 8.14
N ASN A 401 17.61 23.44 8.68
CA ASN A 401 18.40 22.38 8.07
C ASN A 401 17.62 21.05 8.01
N LEU A 402 16.83 20.73 9.05
CA LEU A 402 15.94 19.58 9.04
C LEU A 402 14.90 19.66 7.93
N LYS A 403 14.30 20.82 7.75
CA LYS A 403 13.33 21.08 6.67
C LYS A 403 13.99 21.02 5.29
N TYR A 404 15.12 21.70 5.13
CA TYR A 404 15.83 21.73 3.85
C TYR A 404 16.24 20.34 3.38
N LYS A 405 16.77 19.51 4.30
CA LYS A 405 17.16 18.13 3.99
C LYS A 405 15.98 17.28 3.46
N ARG A 406 14.76 17.50 3.97
CA ARG A 406 13.56 16.80 3.49
C ARG A 406 13.10 17.25 2.10
N LEU A 407 13.58 18.40 1.62
CA LEU A 407 13.17 18.97 0.32
C LEU A 407 14.15 18.65 -0.82
N ASN A 408 15.36 18.18 -0.53
CA ASN A 408 16.42 18.02 -1.54
C ASN A 408 16.08 17.01 -2.65
N ASP A 409 15.38 15.91 -2.31
CA ASP A 409 15.04 14.83 -3.25
C ASP A 409 13.60 14.94 -3.79
N ASN A 410 12.98 16.11 -3.68
CA ASN A 410 11.59 16.28 -4.00
C ASN A 410 11.36 16.62 -5.48
N GLN A 411 10.33 16.02 -6.05
CA GLN A 411 9.84 16.27 -7.41
C GLN A 411 8.90 17.49 -7.41
N ASN A 412 8.74 18.12 -8.57
CA ASN A 412 7.77 19.18 -8.76
C ASN A 412 6.39 18.60 -9.07
N ILE A 413 5.35 19.15 -8.45
CA ILE A 413 3.96 18.79 -8.69
C ILE A 413 3.13 20.04 -8.97
N GLU A 414 2.19 19.95 -9.90
CA GLU A 414 1.29 21.05 -10.23
C GLU A 414 0.18 21.20 -9.19
N CYS A 415 -0.08 22.44 -8.76
CA CYS A 415 -1.11 22.79 -7.80
C CYS A 415 -2.31 23.49 -8.48
N TYR A 416 -3.43 23.63 -7.77
CA TYR A 416 -4.65 24.24 -8.34
C TYR A 416 -4.48 25.73 -8.73
N ASP A 417 -3.55 26.43 -8.11
CA ASP A 417 -3.16 27.81 -8.48
C ASP A 417 -2.18 27.86 -9.67
N ASN A 418 -1.94 26.73 -10.35
CA ASN A 418 -1.02 26.56 -11.47
C ASN A 418 0.47 26.81 -11.12
N ILE A 419 0.82 26.82 -9.83
CA ILE A 419 2.21 26.92 -9.37
C ILE A 419 2.76 25.52 -9.14
N LEU A 420 4.00 25.28 -9.58
CA LEU A 420 4.73 24.05 -9.30
C LEU A 420 5.32 24.10 -7.89
N ARG A 421 5.03 23.11 -7.07
CA ARG A 421 5.57 22.97 -5.71
C ARG A 421 6.33 21.67 -5.52
N LYS A 422 7.20 21.64 -4.55
CA LYS A 422 7.95 20.44 -4.19
C LYS A 422 7.06 19.42 -3.51
N SER A 423 7.23 18.14 -3.88
CA SER A 423 6.53 17.02 -3.26
C SER A 423 7.47 15.83 -3.12
N SER A 424 7.41 15.12 -2.01
CA SER A 424 8.19 13.89 -1.80
C SER A 424 7.56 12.70 -2.55
N SER A 425 8.36 11.68 -2.82
CA SER A 425 7.88 10.44 -3.44
C SER A 425 6.75 9.80 -2.63
N SER A 426 6.80 9.89 -1.29
CA SER A 426 5.74 9.39 -0.41
C SER A 426 4.44 10.17 -0.60
N LEU A 427 4.48 11.50 -0.63
CA LEU A 427 3.30 12.35 -0.84
C LEU A 427 2.68 12.13 -2.22
N ILE A 428 3.51 11.92 -3.25
CA ILE A 428 3.04 11.59 -4.60
C ILE A 428 2.33 10.23 -4.60
N SER A 429 2.90 9.22 -3.95
CA SER A 429 2.27 7.91 -3.80
C SER A 429 0.93 8.01 -3.05
N TYR A 430 0.88 8.74 -1.93
CA TYR A 430 -0.36 8.98 -1.19
C TYR A 430 -1.41 9.68 -2.04
N LYS A 431 -1.00 10.68 -2.85
CA LYS A 431 -1.91 11.36 -3.78
C LYS A 431 -2.49 10.39 -4.82
N MET A 432 -1.69 9.53 -5.41
CA MET A 432 -2.16 8.53 -6.39
C MET A 432 -3.18 7.56 -5.80
N HIS A 433 -2.94 7.05 -4.59
CA HIS A 433 -3.90 6.20 -3.88
C HIS A 433 -5.17 6.97 -3.53
N PHE A 434 -5.03 8.22 -3.06
CA PHE A 434 -6.15 9.10 -2.76
C PHE A 434 -7.02 9.35 -4.01
N GLU A 435 -6.42 9.66 -5.16
CA GLU A 435 -7.13 9.83 -6.42
C GLU A 435 -7.91 8.58 -6.84
N THR A 436 -7.30 7.41 -6.66
CA THR A 436 -7.95 6.14 -6.96
C THR A 436 -9.20 5.92 -6.11
N LEU A 437 -9.12 6.23 -4.81
CA LEU A 437 -10.25 6.15 -3.90
C LEU A 437 -11.29 7.25 -4.18
N ALA A 438 -10.84 8.50 -4.33
CA ALA A 438 -11.71 9.64 -4.61
C ALA A 438 -12.53 9.42 -5.89
N ASN A 439 -11.93 8.88 -6.95
CA ASN A 439 -12.62 8.55 -8.21
C ASN A 439 -13.74 7.51 -8.04
N LYS A 440 -13.65 6.62 -7.04
CA LYS A 440 -14.74 5.69 -6.71
C LYS A 440 -15.88 6.42 -6.00
N ILE A 441 -15.55 7.28 -5.05
CA ILE A 441 -16.51 8.01 -4.20
C ILE A 441 -17.24 9.09 -4.99
N ILE A 442 -16.57 9.81 -5.89
CA ILE A 442 -17.16 10.90 -6.71
C ILE A 442 -18.36 10.43 -7.53
N LYS A 443 -18.49 9.14 -7.83
CA LYS A 443 -19.66 8.58 -8.52
C LYS A 443 -20.96 8.70 -7.69
N GLU A 444 -20.87 8.85 -6.38
CA GLU A 444 -21.99 8.89 -5.44
C GLU A 444 -22.07 10.21 -4.67
N ILE A 445 -20.91 10.79 -4.30
CA ILE A 445 -20.80 12.00 -3.49
C ILE A 445 -19.74 12.93 -4.10
N GLU A 446 -20.11 14.18 -4.39
CA GLU A 446 -19.16 15.16 -4.93
C GLU A 446 -18.05 15.47 -3.93
N ILE A 447 -16.83 15.60 -4.45
CA ILE A 447 -15.65 16.00 -3.67
C ILE A 447 -15.09 17.30 -4.26
N PHE A 448 -14.90 18.29 -3.39
CA PHE A 448 -14.29 19.57 -3.72
C PHE A 448 -13.02 19.80 -2.89
N ASN A 449 -12.14 20.67 -3.36
CA ASN A 449 -10.99 21.13 -2.61
C ASN A 449 -11.10 22.62 -2.29
N LEU A 450 -10.86 23.00 -1.03
CA LEU A 450 -10.92 24.38 -0.57
C LEU A 450 -9.63 25.15 -0.87
N THR A 451 -8.49 24.46 -0.76
CA THR A 451 -7.16 25.08 -0.74
C THR A 451 -6.52 25.07 -2.14
N LYS A 452 -6.35 26.26 -2.74
CA LYS A 452 -5.80 26.41 -4.11
C LYS A 452 -4.33 26.05 -4.21
N GLU A 453 -3.59 26.15 -3.12
CA GLU A 453 -2.17 25.86 -3.05
C GLU A 453 -1.85 24.35 -2.99
N SER A 454 -2.84 23.50 -2.83
CA SER A 454 -2.69 22.05 -2.82
C SER A 454 -2.39 21.49 -4.21
N ALA A 455 -1.71 20.36 -4.28
CA ALA A 455 -1.51 19.61 -5.53
C ALA A 455 -2.86 19.27 -6.19
N LYS A 456 -2.95 19.42 -7.51
CA LYS A 456 -4.14 19.05 -8.27
C LYS A 456 -4.46 17.56 -8.06
N ILE A 457 -5.69 17.28 -7.61
CA ILE A 457 -6.24 15.94 -7.44
C ILE A 457 -7.16 15.67 -8.63
N LYS A 458 -6.95 14.55 -9.31
CA LYS A 458 -7.72 14.20 -10.51
C LYS A 458 -9.21 14.14 -10.20
N ASN A 459 -10.02 14.80 -11.03
CA ASN A 459 -11.50 14.88 -10.93
C ASN A 459 -12.04 15.59 -9.67
N VAL A 460 -11.21 16.19 -8.84
CA VAL A 460 -11.62 17.04 -7.72
C VAL A 460 -11.51 18.49 -8.15
N LYS A 461 -12.60 19.24 -8.06
CA LYS A 461 -12.66 20.66 -8.45
C LYS A 461 -12.41 21.57 -7.24
N ILE A 462 -11.95 22.79 -7.51
CA ILE A 462 -11.90 23.83 -6.47
C ILE A 462 -13.32 24.22 -6.08
N PHE A 463 -13.50 24.40 -4.78
CA PHE A 463 -14.75 24.87 -4.21
C PHE A 463 -14.92 26.37 -4.51
N ASN A 464 -15.83 26.68 -5.42
CA ASN A 464 -16.32 28.03 -5.63
C ASN A 464 -17.60 28.17 -4.79
N ASN A 465 -17.72 29.22 -3.97
CA ASN A 465 -18.85 29.45 -3.06
C ASN A 465 -20.18 29.01 -3.71
N ILE A 466 -20.74 27.92 -3.22
CA ILE A 466 -22.12 27.57 -3.53
C ILE A 466 -22.96 28.60 -2.76
N ASN A 467 -23.80 29.36 -3.45
CA ASN A 467 -24.69 30.33 -2.84
C ASN A 467 -25.41 29.74 -1.63
N SER A 468 -25.04 30.22 -0.45
CA SER A 468 -25.38 29.61 0.85
C SER A 468 -26.76 30.04 1.36
N ASN A 469 -27.71 30.28 0.47
CA ASN A 469 -29.04 30.78 0.87
C ASN A 469 -29.91 29.77 1.63
N ASN A 470 -29.44 28.52 1.84
CA ASN A 470 -30.17 27.48 2.57
C ASN A 470 -29.23 26.53 3.35
N THR A 471 -28.32 27.04 4.16
CA THR A 471 -27.56 26.20 5.08
C THR A 471 -28.20 26.21 6.46
N ASN A 472 -29.03 25.20 6.74
CA ASN A 472 -29.47 24.94 8.11
C ASN A 472 -28.25 24.70 8.99
N GLU A 473 -28.28 25.14 10.24
CA GLU A 473 -27.29 24.78 11.24
C GLU A 473 -27.18 23.26 11.31
N LYS A 474 -25.95 22.76 11.45
CA LYS A 474 -25.71 21.33 11.60
C LYS A 474 -26.37 20.83 12.87
N ASN A 475 -27.32 19.93 12.75
CA ASN A 475 -27.94 19.24 13.88
C ASN A 475 -27.63 17.74 13.75
N ILE A 476 -26.74 17.24 14.59
CA ILE A 476 -26.29 15.86 14.58
C ILE A 476 -26.59 15.24 15.92
N ASN A 477 -27.60 14.36 15.95
CA ASN A 477 -27.98 13.63 17.14
C ASN A 477 -27.65 12.14 16.97
N ILE A 478 -26.94 11.59 17.94
CA ILE A 478 -26.72 10.14 18.05
C ILE A 478 -27.84 9.60 18.92
N ASN A 479 -28.72 8.83 18.34
CA ASN A 479 -29.84 8.23 19.04
C ASN A 479 -29.40 6.93 19.74
N ASP A 480 -28.65 6.07 19.04
CA ASP A 480 -28.27 4.76 19.52
C ASP A 480 -26.77 4.51 19.36
N TYR A 481 -26.15 4.03 20.43
CA TYR A 481 -24.75 3.63 20.44
C TYR A 481 -24.65 2.13 20.13
N ILE A 482 -23.98 1.79 19.04
CA ILE A 482 -23.82 0.41 18.57
C ILE A 482 -22.57 -0.19 19.19
N GLU A 483 -22.72 -1.22 20.03
CA GLU A 483 -21.61 -1.95 20.62
C GLU A 483 -20.79 -2.67 19.54
N GLU A 484 -19.48 -2.79 19.77
CA GLU A 484 -18.65 -3.66 18.94
C GLU A 484 -18.96 -5.14 19.23
N ASN A 485 -18.88 -5.97 18.22
CA ASN A 485 -18.99 -7.41 18.39
C ASN A 485 -17.59 -8.03 18.31
N ILE A 486 -16.90 -8.07 19.44
CA ILE A 486 -15.56 -8.62 19.57
C ILE A 486 -15.51 -9.76 20.58
N ASN A 487 -14.76 -10.81 20.29
CA ASN A 487 -14.57 -11.95 21.18
C ASN A 487 -13.25 -11.87 21.93
N GLU A 488 -13.19 -10.95 22.90
CA GLU A 488 -11.99 -10.68 23.70
C GLU A 488 -11.44 -11.94 24.39
N LYS A 489 -12.33 -12.72 25.05
CA LYS A 489 -11.92 -13.91 25.80
C LYS A 489 -11.32 -14.98 24.90
N GLU A 490 -11.95 -15.26 23.78
CA GLU A 490 -11.45 -16.25 22.83
C GLU A 490 -10.10 -15.83 22.26
N PHE A 491 -9.95 -14.54 21.94
CA PHE A 491 -8.69 -13.99 21.44
C PHE A 491 -7.57 -14.15 22.48
N ILE A 492 -7.79 -13.76 23.73
CA ILE A 492 -6.80 -13.87 24.80
C ILE A 492 -6.45 -15.33 25.08
N ASN A 493 -7.43 -16.23 25.15
CA ASN A 493 -7.19 -17.65 25.33
C ASN A 493 -6.32 -18.25 24.20
N LYS A 494 -6.59 -17.89 22.96
CA LYS A 494 -5.77 -18.33 21.80
C LYS A 494 -4.34 -17.77 21.87
N LEU A 495 -4.18 -16.51 22.26
CA LEU A 495 -2.88 -15.88 22.41
C LEU A 495 -2.06 -16.55 23.53
N GLU A 496 -2.65 -16.80 24.68
CA GLU A 496 -1.98 -17.51 25.78
C GLU A 496 -1.63 -18.94 25.41
N TYR A 497 -2.53 -19.64 24.69
CA TYR A 497 -2.26 -20.97 24.16
C TYR A 497 -1.06 -20.96 23.22
N PHE A 498 -0.99 -20.03 22.28
CA PHE A 498 0.16 -19.88 21.38
C PHE A 498 1.46 -19.66 22.15
N ILE A 499 1.48 -18.75 23.12
CA ILE A 499 2.67 -18.44 23.92
C ILE A 499 3.15 -19.68 24.71
N LYS A 500 2.22 -20.43 25.31
CA LYS A 500 2.54 -21.64 26.10
C LYS A 500 3.06 -22.79 25.24
N ASN A 501 2.57 -22.93 24.01
CA ASN A 501 2.83 -24.08 23.15
C ASN A 501 3.83 -23.84 22.03
N ILE A 502 4.51 -22.70 22.02
CA ILE A 502 5.46 -22.30 20.95
C ILE A 502 6.61 -23.31 20.74
N ASP A 503 6.92 -24.13 21.73
CA ASP A 503 7.93 -25.20 21.63
C ASP A 503 7.44 -26.38 20.79
N ASN A 504 6.15 -26.69 20.87
CA ASN A 504 5.54 -27.84 20.20
C ASN A 504 5.05 -27.46 18.81
N GLU A 505 4.24 -26.42 18.73
CA GLU A 505 3.61 -25.95 17.50
C GLU A 505 3.66 -24.43 17.41
N ILE A 506 4.02 -23.90 16.25
CA ILE A 506 4.01 -22.47 15.97
C ILE A 506 2.79 -22.16 15.13
N ASP A 507 1.80 -21.49 15.74
CA ASP A 507 0.70 -20.91 14.99
C ASP A 507 1.23 -19.76 14.11
N GLU A 508 1.25 -19.99 12.81
CA GLU A 508 1.78 -19.04 11.83
C GLU A 508 1.08 -17.70 11.84
N ASN A 509 -0.23 -17.67 12.15
CA ASN A 509 -0.98 -16.43 12.21
C ASN A 509 -0.48 -15.56 13.37
N PHE A 510 -0.39 -16.11 14.58
CA PHE A 510 0.13 -15.38 15.74
C PHE A 510 1.61 -15.01 15.57
N ALA A 511 2.43 -15.90 15.02
CA ALA A 511 3.83 -15.63 14.74
C ALA A 511 4.02 -14.44 13.79
N ASN A 512 3.28 -14.42 12.67
CA ASN A 512 3.29 -13.30 11.71
C ASN A 512 2.76 -12.00 12.30
N MET A 513 1.80 -12.08 13.20
CA MET A 513 1.20 -10.90 13.81
C MET A 513 2.10 -10.24 14.85
N ILE A 514 2.78 -11.05 15.67
CA ILE A 514 3.60 -10.56 16.78
C ILE A 514 5.00 -10.20 16.30
N SER A 515 5.58 -11.02 15.44
CA SER A 515 6.96 -10.83 15.00
C SER A 515 7.19 -11.34 13.58
N PRO A 516 6.58 -10.72 12.56
CA PRO A 516 6.66 -11.19 11.18
C PRO A 516 8.10 -11.23 10.65
N TYR A 517 8.95 -10.31 11.09
CA TYR A 517 10.36 -10.29 10.73
C TYR A 517 11.08 -11.55 11.21
N HIS A 518 11.04 -11.84 12.51
CA HIS A 518 11.74 -13.00 13.07
C HIS A 518 11.12 -14.33 12.62
N PHE A 519 9.80 -14.35 12.37
CA PHE A 519 9.15 -15.51 11.80
C PHE A 519 9.58 -15.77 10.36
N SER A 520 9.76 -14.73 9.56
CA SER A 520 10.36 -14.84 8.21
C SER A 520 11.80 -15.39 8.28
N GLU A 521 12.63 -14.91 9.22
CA GLU A 521 13.99 -15.42 9.43
C GLU A 521 14.01 -16.87 9.90
N LEU A 522 13.05 -17.29 10.74
CA LEU A 522 12.87 -18.70 11.14
C LEU A 522 12.53 -19.58 9.94
N LYS A 523 11.59 -19.16 9.09
CA LYS A 523 11.22 -19.89 7.85
C LYS A 523 12.39 -20.00 6.87
N GLU A 524 13.29 -19.02 6.85
CA GLU A 524 14.49 -19.00 6.02
C GLU A 524 15.69 -19.72 6.68
N ASN A 525 15.51 -20.33 7.85
CA ASN A 525 16.55 -20.99 8.67
C ASN A 525 17.71 -20.05 9.05
N LYS A 526 17.48 -18.75 9.16
CA LYS A 526 18.46 -17.75 9.60
C LYS A 526 18.56 -17.64 11.11
N ILE A 527 17.47 -17.96 11.81
CA ILE A 527 17.42 -18.08 13.27
C ILE A 527 16.86 -19.44 13.66
N SER A 528 17.21 -19.91 14.86
CA SER A 528 16.67 -21.12 15.45
C SER A 528 15.28 -20.89 16.06
N LYS A 529 14.52 -21.98 16.26
CA LYS A 529 13.24 -21.95 16.98
C LYS A 529 13.40 -21.40 18.40
N ARG A 530 14.54 -21.65 19.04
CA ARG A 530 14.86 -21.13 20.38
C ARG A 530 14.99 -19.60 20.37
N GLU A 531 15.72 -19.04 19.41
CA GLU A 531 15.87 -17.59 19.27
C GLU A 531 14.53 -16.94 18.97
N PHE A 532 13.70 -17.51 18.08
CA PHE A 532 12.35 -17.02 17.83
C PHE A 532 11.51 -16.98 19.12
N LYS A 533 11.55 -18.06 19.91
CA LYS A 533 10.86 -18.12 21.21
C LYS A 533 11.33 -17.02 22.18
N GLU A 534 12.64 -16.74 22.21
CA GLU A 534 13.19 -15.66 23.06
C GLU A 534 12.59 -14.29 22.69
N TYR A 535 12.38 -14.00 21.39
CA TYR A 535 11.69 -12.80 20.94
C TYR A 535 10.24 -12.75 21.38
N ILE A 536 9.49 -13.84 21.24
CA ILE A 536 8.09 -13.90 21.68
C ILE A 536 7.99 -13.74 23.19
N ASN A 537 8.86 -14.37 23.97
CA ASN A 537 8.89 -14.25 25.42
C ASN A 537 9.22 -12.82 25.88
N LYS A 538 10.13 -12.13 25.20
CA LYS A 538 10.43 -10.73 25.48
C LYS A 538 9.20 -9.87 25.27
N TRP A 539 8.53 -10.01 24.11
CA TRP A 539 7.29 -9.30 23.83
C TRP A 539 6.18 -9.64 24.82
N HIS A 540 6.01 -10.93 25.18
CA HIS A 540 5.05 -11.38 26.19
C HIS A 540 5.28 -10.72 27.55
N ASN A 541 6.53 -10.62 27.99
CA ASN A 541 6.86 -9.95 29.25
C ASN A 541 6.46 -8.47 29.26
N GLU A 542 6.54 -7.78 28.11
CA GLU A 542 6.09 -6.40 28.00
C GLU A 542 4.56 -6.25 28.17
N ILE A 543 3.77 -7.24 27.74
CA ILE A 543 2.30 -7.20 27.80
C ILE A 543 1.71 -7.96 29.00
N LYS A 544 2.51 -8.71 29.75
CA LYS A 544 2.03 -9.57 30.85
C LYS A 544 1.20 -8.83 31.88
N ILE A 545 1.58 -7.60 32.23
CA ILE A 545 0.84 -6.76 33.17
C ILE A 545 -0.55 -6.41 32.61
N ILE A 546 -0.65 -6.25 31.29
CA ILE A 546 -1.89 -5.93 30.60
C ILE A 546 -2.79 -7.17 30.56
N LEU A 547 -2.24 -8.34 30.25
CA LEU A 547 -2.98 -9.60 30.19
C LEU A 547 -3.62 -9.97 31.54
N ASN A 548 -2.99 -9.62 32.65
CA ASN A 548 -3.54 -9.85 33.98
C ASN A 548 -4.83 -9.04 34.28
N LYS A 549 -5.28 -8.18 33.35
CA LYS A 549 -6.54 -7.42 33.47
C LYS A 549 -7.75 -8.11 32.85
N PHE A 550 -7.53 -9.15 32.04
CA PHE A 550 -8.58 -10.01 31.48
C PHE A 550 -8.93 -11.16 32.44
#